data_a4af9279ef68641a1282b8b3defa2d7d
#
_entry.id   a4af9279ef68641a1282b8b3defa2d7d
#
_cell.length_a   1.000
_cell.length_b   1.000
_cell.length_c   1.000
_cell.angle_alpha   90.00
_cell.angle_beta   90.00
_cell.angle_gamma   90.00
#
_symmetry.space_group_name_H-M   'P 1'
#
loop_
_entity.id
_entity.type
_entity.pdbx_description
1 polymer ?
#
loop_
_entity_poly.entity_id
_entity_poly.type
_entity_poly.pdbx_seq_one_letter_code
_entity_poly.pdbx_strand_id
1 'polypeptide(L)'
;MSLEALAQKIAMSPGNLSRIERGEVNVSVGLLEKLSQALHCEVSDFFNAASSSSQTFIEKFRQSAKYINQFNQKTFVIALSGEVFTEAQFESIAFDINLLRSLNIQIVIVHGIRPQIDGVLQENHIQSQLVNNVRVTDQASLKHVIDVNGRIRTQIEALLSSSLINSPLFGSDIKISSGNFLTARPLGVLSGIDMQFTGQIRKVDHEAIQNKLNQKEIVLISPLGFSPIGDVFNLSYEQVASQVASAVKAQKLIYYVNADGILNLRGELIPELTTEKAENLIGQIEASTTPQNAPFISYSDFNILKSSLQAIQNKVEKIHLINRHKNGSLIEELFTDEGAGTVLTEYPLETIRPAKISDIKKIFQLIEPLGQDGVLVERALVQIEKEIDHYFVMEYDINLIGCVALYE
;
A
#
# COMPACT_ATOMS: atom_id res chain seq x y z
N MET A 1 -4.94 32.53 -4.95
CA MET A 1 -5.04 33.89 -5.56
C MET A 1 -4.23 33.87 -6.86
N SER A 2 -4.73 34.45 -7.98
CA SER A 2 -3.94 34.49 -9.22
C SER A 2 -2.76 35.46 -9.10
N LEU A 3 -1.70 35.28 -9.90
CA LEU A 3 -0.53 36.14 -9.92
C LEU A 3 -0.88 37.61 -10.23
N GLU A 4 -1.84 37.80 -11.13
CA GLU A 4 -2.38 39.12 -11.49
C GLU A 4 -3.11 39.81 -10.33
N ALA A 5 -3.94 39.04 -9.59
CA ALA A 5 -4.65 39.57 -8.43
C ALA A 5 -3.71 39.96 -7.28
N LEU A 6 -2.64 39.19 -7.08
CA LEU A 6 -1.60 39.46 -6.10
C LEU A 6 -0.80 40.71 -6.51
N ALA A 7 -0.38 40.79 -7.77
CA ALA A 7 0.33 41.94 -8.32
C ALA A 7 -0.46 43.25 -8.15
N GLN A 8 -1.76 43.23 -8.39
CA GLN A 8 -2.67 44.37 -8.19
C GLN A 8 -2.73 44.77 -6.69
N LYS A 9 -2.82 43.81 -5.77
CA LYS A 9 -2.89 44.05 -4.32
C LYS A 9 -1.65 44.75 -3.76
N ILE A 10 -0.47 44.40 -4.28
CA ILE A 10 0.82 44.96 -3.83
C ILE A 10 1.31 46.13 -4.69
N ALA A 11 0.48 46.62 -5.63
CA ALA A 11 0.80 47.68 -6.58
C ALA A 11 2.06 47.45 -7.40
N MET A 12 2.23 46.23 -7.95
CA MET A 12 3.35 45.80 -8.77
C MET A 12 2.88 45.25 -10.14
N SER A 13 3.74 45.32 -11.16
CA SER A 13 3.41 44.70 -12.44
C SER A 13 3.46 43.16 -12.34
N PRO A 14 2.57 42.42 -13.00
CA PRO A 14 2.58 40.95 -13.02
C PRO A 14 3.91 40.36 -13.50
N GLY A 15 4.57 41.00 -14.47
CA GLY A 15 5.86 40.57 -14.99
C GLY A 15 6.98 40.65 -13.94
N ASN A 16 7.01 41.70 -13.10
CA ASN A 16 7.98 41.83 -12.01
C ASN A 16 7.72 40.78 -10.92
N LEU A 17 6.47 40.54 -10.58
CA LEU A 17 6.10 39.52 -9.61
C LEU A 17 6.49 38.10 -10.10
N SER A 18 6.27 37.81 -11.38
CA SER A 18 6.72 36.55 -11.99
C SER A 18 8.25 36.35 -11.98
N ARG A 19 9.02 37.43 -12.13
CA ARG A 19 10.49 37.39 -12.03
C ARG A 19 10.96 37.14 -10.60
N ILE A 20 10.25 37.68 -9.61
CA ILE A 20 10.50 37.41 -8.19
C ILE A 20 10.19 35.95 -7.87
N GLU A 21 9.07 35.42 -8.34
CA GLU A 21 8.67 34.02 -8.14
C GLU A 21 9.68 33.02 -8.74
N ARG A 22 10.32 33.38 -9.85
CA ARG A 22 11.39 32.60 -10.47
C ARG A 22 12.78 32.82 -9.85
N GLY A 23 12.89 33.68 -8.85
CA GLY A 23 14.17 33.98 -8.19
C GLY A 23 15.13 34.83 -9.02
N GLU A 24 14.65 35.51 -10.07
CA GLU A 24 15.49 36.33 -10.96
C GLU A 24 15.81 37.73 -10.39
N VAL A 25 15.14 38.12 -9.29
CA VAL A 25 15.27 39.45 -8.69
C VAL A 25 15.25 39.34 -7.18
N ASN A 26 16.19 40.05 -6.53
CA ASN A 26 16.23 40.15 -5.06
C ASN A 26 15.04 40.95 -4.54
N VAL A 27 14.41 40.43 -3.49
CA VAL A 27 13.24 41.01 -2.86
C VAL A 27 13.69 41.88 -1.65
N SER A 28 13.21 43.12 -1.58
CA SER A 28 13.44 43.97 -0.41
C SER A 28 12.54 43.59 0.77
N VAL A 29 12.99 43.85 2.01
CA VAL A 29 12.18 43.55 3.21
C VAL A 29 10.81 44.22 3.16
N GLY A 30 10.72 45.47 2.71
CA GLY A 30 9.43 46.18 2.57
C GLY A 30 8.49 45.55 1.51
N LEU A 31 9.03 44.83 0.53
CA LEU A 31 8.21 44.10 -0.42
C LEU A 31 7.76 42.74 0.18
N LEU A 32 8.61 42.10 0.98
CA LEU A 32 8.18 40.88 1.72
C LEU A 32 7.05 41.19 2.71
N GLU A 33 7.10 42.34 3.40
CA GLU A 33 5.99 42.78 4.26
C GLU A 33 4.69 43.00 3.49
N LYS A 34 4.74 43.60 2.31
CA LYS A 34 3.56 43.79 1.45
C LYS A 34 3.02 42.44 0.95
N LEU A 35 3.90 41.51 0.58
CA LEU A 35 3.51 40.18 0.17
C LEU A 35 2.88 39.39 1.33
N SER A 36 3.44 39.45 2.53
CA SER A 36 2.92 38.79 3.71
C SER A 36 1.51 39.27 4.08
N GLN A 37 1.30 40.60 4.06
CA GLN A 37 0.00 41.19 4.29
C GLN A 37 -1.05 40.81 3.21
N ALA A 38 -0.64 40.80 1.93
CA ALA A 38 -1.49 40.40 0.83
C ALA A 38 -1.88 38.93 0.82
N LEU A 39 -0.98 38.05 1.31
CA LEU A 39 -1.14 36.60 1.38
C LEU A 39 -1.66 36.11 2.73
N HIS A 40 -1.79 37.01 3.73
CA HIS A 40 -2.18 36.66 5.10
C HIS A 40 -1.27 35.61 5.76
N CYS A 41 0.07 35.75 5.58
CA CYS A 41 1.09 34.90 6.18
C CYS A 41 2.13 35.78 6.87
N GLU A 42 3.00 35.21 7.68
CA GLU A 42 4.13 35.93 8.28
C GLU A 42 5.32 36.02 7.32
N VAL A 43 6.16 37.06 7.45
CA VAL A 43 7.38 37.22 6.63
C VAL A 43 8.33 36.01 6.82
N SER A 44 8.35 35.41 8.01
CA SER A 44 9.08 34.19 8.32
C SER A 44 8.70 33.00 7.44
N ASP A 45 7.44 32.92 7.00
CA ASP A 45 6.94 31.80 6.18
C ASP A 45 7.60 31.75 4.79
N PHE A 46 8.03 32.89 4.26
CA PHE A 46 8.79 32.95 3.00
C PHE A 46 10.19 32.35 3.10
N PHE A 47 10.76 32.28 4.30
CA PHE A 47 12.10 31.75 4.55
C PHE A 47 12.06 30.34 5.11
N ASN A 48 10.98 29.93 5.77
CA ASN A 48 10.85 28.61 6.39
C ASN A 48 10.55 27.50 5.36
N ALA A 49 9.97 27.82 4.20
CA ALA A 49 9.56 26.84 3.22
C ALA A 49 10.74 26.11 2.54
N ALA A 50 11.89 26.75 2.35
CA ALA A 50 13.03 26.14 1.65
C ALA A 50 13.97 25.34 2.58
N SER A 51 14.13 25.75 3.85
CA SER A 51 14.95 25.05 4.84
C SER A 51 14.20 23.90 5.51
N SER A 52 12.87 24.01 5.67
CA SER A 52 12.03 22.97 6.26
C SER A 52 11.89 21.73 5.37
N SER A 53 11.82 21.87 4.04
CA SER A 53 11.60 20.73 3.14
C SER A 53 12.81 19.79 3.08
N SER A 54 14.03 20.31 2.99
CA SER A 54 15.25 19.47 2.94
C SER A 54 15.55 18.83 4.28
N GLN A 55 15.38 19.55 5.39
CA GLN A 55 15.56 19.01 6.73
C GLN A 55 14.51 17.95 7.05
N THR A 56 13.25 18.20 6.70
CA THR A 56 12.14 17.23 6.83
C THR A 56 12.37 15.98 5.97
N PHE A 57 12.90 16.13 4.74
CA PHE A 57 13.26 14.98 3.90
C PHE A 57 14.37 14.14 4.55
N ILE A 58 15.45 14.76 5.02
CA ILE A 58 16.58 14.05 5.67
C ILE A 58 16.09 13.30 6.92
N GLU A 59 15.25 13.94 7.73
CA GLU A 59 14.69 13.34 8.94
C GLU A 59 13.79 12.13 8.59
N LYS A 60 12.86 12.28 7.66
CA LYS A 60 11.98 11.19 7.18
C LYS A 60 12.80 10.05 6.58
N PHE A 61 13.82 10.36 5.79
CA PHE A 61 14.69 9.33 5.21
C PHE A 61 15.48 8.57 6.27
N ARG A 62 15.98 9.26 7.32
CA ARG A 62 16.65 8.61 8.46
C ARG A 62 15.68 7.73 9.26
N GLN A 63 14.44 8.17 9.47
CA GLN A 63 13.41 7.39 10.14
C GLN A 63 13.04 6.13 9.33
N SER A 64 13.10 6.19 8.00
CA SER A 64 12.84 5.03 7.13
C SER A 64 13.88 3.92 7.26
N ALA A 65 15.10 4.22 7.77
CA ALA A 65 16.19 3.24 7.86
C ALA A 65 15.82 1.99 8.68
N LYS A 66 15.00 2.12 9.71
CA LYS A 66 14.50 0.99 10.52
C LYS A 66 13.68 0.02 9.68
N TYR A 67 12.80 0.55 8.81
CA TYR A 67 11.96 -0.25 7.90
C TYR A 67 12.79 -0.90 6.80
N ILE A 68 13.76 -0.17 6.21
CA ILE A 68 14.68 -0.71 5.20
C ILE A 68 15.41 -1.94 5.74
N ASN A 69 15.93 -1.88 6.96
CA ASN A 69 16.60 -3.01 7.60
C ASN A 69 15.65 -4.18 7.89
N GLN A 70 14.43 -3.89 8.34
CA GLN A 70 13.44 -4.91 8.67
C GLN A 70 12.93 -5.65 7.43
N PHE A 71 12.76 -4.94 6.31
CA PHE A 71 12.17 -5.49 5.09
C PHE A 71 13.19 -6.19 4.17
N ASN A 72 14.47 -6.09 4.47
CA ASN A 72 15.51 -6.75 3.70
C ASN A 72 15.25 -8.27 3.59
N GLN A 73 15.20 -8.79 2.36
CA GLN A 73 14.90 -10.19 2.00
C GLN A 73 13.51 -10.68 2.42
N LYS A 74 12.60 -9.79 2.77
CA LYS A 74 11.20 -10.15 3.05
C LYS A 74 10.38 -10.21 1.77
N THR A 75 9.35 -11.05 1.77
CA THR A 75 8.45 -11.21 0.63
C THR A 75 7.21 -10.34 0.80
N PHE A 76 6.95 -9.50 -0.20
CA PHE A 76 5.75 -8.68 -0.30
C PHE A 76 4.94 -9.12 -1.51
N VAL A 77 3.62 -9.23 -1.33
CA VAL A 77 2.67 -9.45 -2.41
C VAL A 77 1.93 -8.15 -2.68
N ILE A 78 1.98 -7.66 -3.91
CA ILE A 78 1.34 -6.41 -4.34
C ILE A 78 0.23 -6.78 -5.32
N ALA A 79 -1.00 -6.49 -4.92
CA ALA A 79 -2.20 -6.79 -5.69
C ALA A 79 -2.70 -5.52 -6.39
N LEU A 80 -2.60 -5.51 -7.72
CA LEU A 80 -2.97 -4.41 -8.59
C LEU A 80 -4.33 -4.69 -9.23
N SER A 81 -5.34 -3.91 -8.91
CA SER A 81 -6.65 -4.03 -9.57
C SER A 81 -6.56 -3.63 -11.05
N GLY A 82 -7.49 -4.12 -11.86
CA GLY A 82 -7.51 -3.82 -13.31
C GLY A 82 -7.61 -2.33 -13.63
N GLU A 83 -8.21 -1.55 -12.75
CA GLU A 83 -8.36 -0.09 -12.89
C GLU A 83 -7.02 0.65 -12.94
N VAL A 84 -6.00 0.14 -12.25
CA VAL A 84 -4.63 0.71 -12.27
C VAL A 84 -4.05 0.79 -13.70
N PHE A 85 -4.47 -0.12 -14.59
CA PHE A 85 -3.98 -0.18 -15.98
C PHE A 85 -4.83 0.62 -16.99
N THR A 86 -5.93 1.19 -16.55
CA THR A 86 -6.77 2.08 -17.39
C THR A 86 -6.41 3.56 -17.20
N GLU A 87 -5.72 3.89 -16.12
CA GLU A 87 -5.32 5.22 -15.73
C GLU A 87 -3.78 5.35 -15.80
N ALA A 88 -3.25 6.57 -15.88
CA ALA A 88 -1.80 6.82 -15.98
C ALA A 88 -1.03 6.56 -14.65
N GLN A 89 -1.60 5.76 -13.75
CA GLN A 89 -1.07 5.56 -12.40
C GLN A 89 -0.03 4.45 -12.32
N PHE A 90 -0.08 3.50 -13.25
CA PHE A 90 0.80 2.32 -13.18
C PHE A 90 2.28 2.70 -13.29
N GLU A 91 2.61 3.78 -13.99
CA GLU A 91 4.01 4.23 -14.13
C GLU A 91 4.61 4.62 -12.77
N SER A 92 3.89 5.39 -11.96
CA SER A 92 4.36 5.76 -10.60
C SER A 92 4.46 4.55 -9.68
N ILE A 93 3.50 3.63 -9.74
CA ILE A 93 3.54 2.37 -8.97
C ILE A 93 4.73 1.51 -9.39
N ALA A 94 5.06 1.48 -10.69
CA ALA A 94 6.23 0.75 -11.18
C ALA A 94 7.55 1.34 -10.63
N PHE A 95 7.64 2.66 -10.46
CA PHE A 95 8.78 3.29 -9.80
C PHE A 95 8.90 2.89 -8.33
N ASP A 96 7.78 2.86 -7.61
CA ASP A 96 7.75 2.40 -6.21
C ASP A 96 8.15 0.92 -6.09
N ILE A 97 7.63 0.06 -6.96
CA ILE A 97 8.00 -1.37 -7.01
C ILE A 97 9.49 -1.55 -7.28
N ASN A 98 10.06 -0.78 -8.22
CA ASN A 98 11.49 -0.81 -8.50
C ASN A 98 12.32 -0.36 -7.30
N LEU A 99 11.88 0.67 -6.58
CA LEU A 99 12.53 1.11 -5.35
C LEU A 99 12.54 -0.01 -4.29
N LEU A 100 11.40 -0.65 -4.06
CA LEU A 100 11.32 -1.79 -3.14
C LEU A 100 12.28 -2.92 -3.54
N ARG A 101 12.34 -3.20 -4.84
CA ARG A 101 13.26 -4.23 -5.37
C ARG A 101 14.73 -3.84 -5.14
N SER A 102 15.09 -2.56 -5.31
CA SER A 102 16.42 -2.01 -5.05
C SER A 102 16.83 -2.12 -3.57
N LEU A 103 15.85 -2.10 -2.67
CA LEU A 103 16.03 -2.34 -1.24
C LEU A 103 16.10 -3.85 -0.87
N ASN A 104 16.27 -4.73 -1.87
CA ASN A 104 16.38 -6.17 -1.71
C ASN A 104 15.11 -6.85 -1.12
N ILE A 105 13.93 -6.26 -1.36
CA ILE A 105 12.65 -6.85 -1.02
C ILE A 105 12.25 -7.83 -2.14
N GLN A 106 11.77 -9.01 -1.78
CA GLN A 106 11.24 -10.00 -2.71
C GLN A 106 9.79 -9.64 -3.07
N ILE A 107 9.47 -9.55 -4.36
CA ILE A 107 8.19 -9.02 -4.81
C ILE A 107 7.44 -10.03 -5.66
N VAL A 108 6.18 -10.27 -5.29
CA VAL A 108 5.18 -10.95 -6.12
C VAL A 108 4.11 -9.93 -6.50
N ILE A 109 3.83 -9.80 -7.77
CA ILE A 109 2.75 -8.94 -8.29
C ILE A 109 1.60 -9.84 -8.72
N VAL A 110 0.40 -9.53 -8.25
CA VAL A 110 -0.84 -10.15 -8.73
C VAL A 110 -1.68 -9.06 -9.39
N HIS A 111 -2.07 -9.25 -10.64
CA HIS A 111 -2.86 -8.25 -11.34
C HIS A 111 -4.31 -8.68 -11.56
N GLY A 112 -5.24 -7.72 -11.56
CA GLY A 112 -6.62 -7.87 -12.01
C GLY A 112 -6.79 -7.42 -13.46
N ILE A 113 -7.94 -7.75 -14.07
CA ILE A 113 -8.26 -7.43 -15.46
C ILE A 113 -9.74 -7.09 -15.67
N ARG A 114 -10.52 -6.89 -14.60
CA ARG A 114 -11.98 -6.79 -14.70
C ARG A 114 -12.47 -5.68 -15.63
N PRO A 115 -12.01 -4.41 -15.53
CA PRO A 115 -12.46 -3.34 -16.42
C PRO A 115 -12.13 -3.62 -17.90
N GLN A 116 -10.96 -4.20 -18.15
CA GLN A 116 -10.52 -4.51 -19.50
C GLN A 116 -11.36 -5.61 -20.15
N ILE A 117 -11.75 -6.63 -19.35
CA ILE A 117 -12.67 -7.68 -19.82
C ILE A 117 -14.05 -7.10 -20.05
N ASP A 118 -14.57 -6.26 -19.15
CA ASP A 118 -15.88 -5.63 -19.32
C ASP A 118 -15.93 -4.83 -20.63
N GLY A 119 -14.88 -4.03 -20.92
CA GLY A 119 -14.78 -3.28 -22.16
C GLY A 119 -14.76 -4.19 -23.40
N VAL A 120 -13.90 -5.20 -23.42
CA VAL A 120 -13.77 -6.11 -24.57
C VAL A 120 -15.06 -6.91 -24.82
N LEU A 121 -15.73 -7.38 -23.77
CA LEU A 121 -17.01 -8.10 -23.93
C LEU A 121 -18.10 -7.18 -24.46
N GLN A 122 -18.15 -5.93 -23.99
CA GLN A 122 -19.08 -4.92 -24.51
C GLN A 122 -18.82 -4.60 -25.98
N GLU A 123 -17.59 -4.38 -26.40
CA GLU A 123 -17.18 -4.13 -27.80
C GLU A 123 -17.57 -5.31 -28.73
N ASN A 124 -17.48 -6.53 -28.21
CA ASN A 124 -17.85 -7.74 -28.97
C ASN A 124 -19.32 -8.15 -28.82
N HIS A 125 -20.15 -7.33 -28.18
CA HIS A 125 -21.57 -7.60 -27.93
C HIS A 125 -21.84 -8.92 -27.19
N ILE A 126 -20.88 -9.36 -26.34
CA ILE A 126 -21.03 -10.55 -25.51
C ILE A 126 -21.68 -10.14 -24.19
N GLN A 127 -22.85 -10.72 -23.91
CA GLN A 127 -23.51 -10.51 -22.63
C GLN A 127 -22.78 -11.28 -21.53
N SER A 128 -22.30 -10.55 -20.53
CA SER A 128 -21.65 -11.14 -19.37
C SER A 128 -22.66 -11.28 -18.22
N GLN A 129 -22.92 -12.51 -17.79
CA GLN A 129 -23.74 -12.77 -16.61
C GLN A 129 -22.89 -12.65 -15.34
N LEU A 130 -23.42 -11.97 -14.32
CA LEU A 130 -22.85 -11.89 -12.99
C LEU A 130 -23.77 -12.59 -11.98
N VAL A 131 -23.20 -13.47 -11.17
CA VAL A 131 -23.89 -14.11 -10.04
C VAL A 131 -23.18 -13.71 -8.76
N ASN A 132 -23.86 -13.03 -7.86
CA ASN A 132 -23.24 -12.42 -6.67
C ASN A 132 -21.99 -11.61 -7.04
N ASN A 133 -22.09 -10.85 -8.13
CA ASN A 133 -21.02 -10.07 -8.73
C ASN A 133 -19.76 -10.86 -9.17
N VAL A 134 -19.82 -12.17 -9.21
CA VAL A 134 -18.82 -13.05 -9.81
C VAL A 134 -19.24 -13.32 -11.26
N ARG A 135 -18.33 -13.15 -12.20
CA ARG A 135 -18.60 -13.40 -13.62
C ARG A 135 -18.80 -14.89 -13.88
N VAL A 136 -19.86 -15.24 -14.57
CA VAL A 136 -19.98 -16.53 -15.25
C VAL A 136 -19.07 -16.47 -16.48
N THR A 137 -18.02 -17.27 -16.51
CA THR A 137 -17.08 -17.29 -17.63
C THR A 137 -17.43 -18.44 -18.54
N ASP A 138 -18.19 -18.15 -19.60
CA ASP A 138 -18.49 -19.13 -20.65
C ASP A 138 -17.32 -19.27 -21.64
N GLN A 139 -17.43 -20.20 -22.61
CA GLN A 139 -16.38 -20.47 -23.58
C GLN A 139 -16.04 -19.25 -24.44
N ALA A 140 -17.02 -18.42 -24.78
CA ALA A 140 -16.80 -17.21 -25.59
C ALA A 140 -16.06 -16.16 -24.76
N SER A 141 -16.49 -15.91 -23.53
CA SER A 141 -15.82 -14.99 -22.61
C SER A 141 -14.42 -15.44 -22.25
N LEU A 142 -14.17 -16.76 -22.06
CA LEU A 142 -12.86 -17.30 -21.68
C LEU A 142 -11.76 -16.92 -22.68
N LYS A 143 -12.07 -16.95 -23.97
CA LYS A 143 -11.11 -16.54 -25.02
C LYS A 143 -10.62 -15.12 -24.78
N HIS A 144 -11.54 -14.18 -24.55
CA HIS A 144 -11.20 -12.79 -24.29
C HIS A 144 -10.49 -12.61 -22.94
N VAL A 145 -10.85 -13.40 -21.93
CA VAL A 145 -10.14 -13.42 -20.64
C VAL A 145 -8.67 -13.77 -20.84
N ILE A 146 -8.36 -14.80 -21.63
CA ILE A 146 -6.98 -15.22 -21.93
C ILE A 146 -6.24 -14.11 -22.69
N ASP A 147 -6.86 -13.54 -23.75
CA ASP A 147 -6.26 -12.50 -24.58
C ASP A 147 -5.93 -11.23 -23.77
N VAL A 148 -6.88 -10.78 -22.95
CA VAL A 148 -6.68 -9.61 -22.09
C VAL A 148 -5.61 -9.84 -21.02
N ASN A 149 -5.58 -11.03 -20.39
CA ASN A 149 -4.52 -11.38 -19.47
C ASN A 149 -3.13 -11.33 -20.13
N GLY A 150 -3.00 -11.87 -21.34
CA GLY A 150 -1.75 -11.82 -22.10
C GLY A 150 -1.31 -10.38 -22.37
N ARG A 151 -2.23 -9.51 -22.76
CA ARG A 151 -1.96 -8.09 -23.04
C ARG A 151 -1.52 -7.35 -21.77
N ILE A 152 -2.27 -7.44 -20.68
CA ILE A 152 -1.94 -6.75 -19.43
C ILE A 152 -0.63 -7.25 -18.84
N ARG A 153 -0.39 -8.57 -18.84
CA ARG A 153 0.89 -9.14 -18.43
C ARG A 153 2.05 -8.53 -19.20
N THR A 154 1.95 -8.48 -20.54
CA THR A 154 3.00 -7.93 -21.39
C THR A 154 3.22 -6.44 -21.14
N GLN A 155 2.17 -5.66 -20.86
CA GLN A 155 2.29 -4.24 -20.50
C GLN A 155 3.04 -4.07 -19.17
N ILE A 156 2.75 -4.89 -18.16
CA ILE A 156 3.45 -4.86 -16.88
C ILE A 156 4.93 -5.22 -17.05
N GLU A 157 5.21 -6.31 -17.76
CA GLU A 157 6.57 -6.77 -18.07
C GLU A 157 7.36 -5.69 -18.83
N ALA A 158 6.77 -5.07 -19.84
CA ALA A 158 7.42 -4.02 -20.65
C ALA A 158 7.76 -2.78 -19.79
N LEU A 159 6.83 -2.31 -18.95
CA LEU A 159 7.06 -1.11 -18.15
C LEU A 159 8.12 -1.35 -17.08
N LEU A 160 8.03 -2.44 -16.34
CA LEU A 160 9.00 -2.78 -15.29
C LEU A 160 10.40 -3.12 -15.85
N SER A 161 10.48 -3.54 -17.11
CA SER A 161 11.75 -3.77 -17.81
C SER A 161 12.35 -2.50 -18.40
N SER A 162 11.63 -1.36 -18.35
CA SER A 162 12.14 -0.11 -18.89
C SER A 162 13.28 0.43 -18.01
N SER A 163 14.35 0.88 -18.67
CA SER A 163 15.54 1.44 -18.00
C SER A 163 15.85 2.80 -18.61
N LEU A 164 14.86 3.69 -18.62
CA LEU A 164 14.97 5.01 -19.24
C LEU A 164 15.99 5.88 -18.51
N ILE A 165 16.86 6.54 -19.26
CA ILE A 165 17.81 7.55 -18.74
C ILE A 165 16.99 8.68 -18.11
N ASN A 166 17.40 9.14 -16.93
CA ASN A 166 16.71 10.15 -16.13
C ASN A 166 15.36 9.71 -15.53
N SER A 167 15.08 8.43 -15.46
CA SER A 167 13.94 7.89 -14.71
C SER A 167 14.40 7.23 -13.40
N PRO A 168 13.52 7.06 -12.43
CA PRO A 168 13.81 6.25 -11.23
C PRO A 168 14.17 4.79 -11.52
N LEU A 169 13.91 4.30 -12.74
CA LEU A 169 14.26 2.96 -13.22
C LEU A 169 15.65 2.86 -13.83
N PHE A 170 16.39 3.98 -13.96
CA PHE A 170 17.71 3.99 -14.59
C PHE A 170 18.69 3.06 -13.86
N GLY A 171 19.33 2.16 -14.62
CA GLY A 171 20.29 1.20 -14.07
C GLY A 171 19.66 0.01 -13.34
N SER A 172 18.34 -0.10 -13.29
CA SER A 172 17.68 -1.29 -12.75
C SER A 172 17.77 -2.45 -13.76
N ASP A 173 18.20 -3.64 -13.27
CA ASP A 173 18.15 -4.91 -14.03
C ASP A 173 17.03 -5.76 -13.44
N ILE A 174 15.78 -5.39 -13.72
CA ILE A 174 14.61 -6.12 -13.23
C ILE A 174 14.32 -7.26 -14.19
N LYS A 175 14.31 -8.47 -13.62
CA LYS A 175 13.84 -9.67 -14.31
C LYS A 175 12.47 -10.07 -13.77
N ILE A 176 11.55 -10.40 -14.69
CA ILE A 176 10.18 -10.76 -14.34
C ILE A 176 9.92 -12.18 -14.84
N SER A 177 9.36 -12.98 -13.96
CA SER A 177 8.92 -14.34 -14.30
C SER A 177 7.42 -14.48 -14.17
N SER A 178 6.78 -14.93 -15.23
CA SER A 178 5.37 -15.35 -15.27
C SER A 178 5.29 -16.83 -15.56
N GLY A 179 4.23 -17.51 -15.09
CA GLY A 179 4.09 -18.95 -15.32
C GLY A 179 2.80 -19.54 -14.78
N ASN A 180 2.71 -20.86 -14.83
CA ASN A 180 1.59 -21.67 -14.37
C ASN A 180 1.67 -22.01 -12.87
N PHE A 181 1.89 -21.02 -12.03
CA PHE A 181 2.02 -21.19 -10.58
C PHE A 181 0.73 -21.62 -9.86
N LEU A 182 -0.43 -21.50 -10.52
CA LEU A 182 -1.74 -21.75 -9.94
C LEU A 182 -2.40 -22.97 -10.56
N THR A 183 -2.62 -24.02 -9.77
CA THR A 183 -3.55 -25.09 -10.14
C THR A 183 -4.95 -24.70 -9.71
N ALA A 184 -5.92 -24.79 -10.65
CA ALA A 184 -7.30 -24.40 -10.42
C ALA A 184 -8.27 -25.57 -10.63
N ARG A 185 -9.50 -25.39 -10.16
CA ARG A 185 -10.66 -26.24 -10.41
C ARG A 185 -11.88 -25.36 -10.68
N PRO A 186 -12.95 -25.89 -11.32
CA PRO A 186 -14.19 -25.14 -11.48
C PRO A 186 -14.72 -24.63 -10.13
N LEU A 187 -15.33 -23.45 -10.13
CA LEU A 187 -16.08 -22.95 -8.98
C LEU A 187 -17.33 -23.79 -8.72
N GLY A 188 -17.90 -24.38 -9.81
CA GLY A 188 -19.11 -25.19 -9.78
C GLY A 188 -20.36 -24.33 -9.87
N VAL A 189 -21.43 -24.73 -9.17
CA VAL A 189 -22.72 -24.06 -9.20
C VAL A 189 -22.81 -23.03 -8.06
N LEU A 190 -23.11 -21.78 -8.39
CA LEU A 190 -23.32 -20.69 -7.44
C LEU A 190 -24.76 -20.17 -7.61
N SER A 191 -25.55 -20.17 -6.52
CA SER A 191 -26.96 -19.73 -6.55
C SER A 191 -27.80 -20.39 -7.66
N GLY A 192 -27.54 -21.68 -7.93
CA GLY A 192 -28.27 -22.46 -8.96
C GLY A 192 -27.75 -22.28 -10.39
N ILE A 193 -26.69 -21.48 -10.61
CA ILE A 193 -26.11 -21.21 -11.94
C ILE A 193 -24.74 -21.85 -12.03
N ASP A 194 -24.48 -22.60 -13.11
CA ASP A 194 -23.18 -23.16 -13.40
C ASP A 194 -22.19 -22.02 -13.81
N MET A 195 -21.11 -21.90 -13.07
CA MET A 195 -20.09 -20.87 -13.28
C MET A 195 -19.11 -21.21 -14.40
N GLN A 196 -19.19 -22.37 -15.00
CA GLN A 196 -18.43 -22.86 -16.14
C GLN A 196 -16.92 -22.73 -15.95
N PHE A 197 -16.22 -21.86 -16.70
CA PHE A 197 -14.77 -21.62 -16.59
C PHE A 197 -14.38 -20.58 -15.54
N THR A 198 -15.29 -20.14 -14.71
CA THR A 198 -14.93 -19.43 -13.49
C THR A 198 -14.42 -20.45 -12.49
N GLY A 199 -13.23 -20.22 -11.98
CA GLY A 199 -12.51 -21.17 -11.15
C GLY A 199 -12.25 -20.68 -9.73
N GLN A 200 -11.72 -21.61 -8.97
CA GLN A 200 -11.11 -21.37 -7.66
C GLN A 200 -9.75 -22.06 -7.58
N ILE A 201 -8.83 -21.48 -6.79
CA ILE A 201 -7.49 -22.04 -6.62
C ILE A 201 -7.59 -23.36 -5.85
N ARG A 202 -6.92 -24.39 -6.36
CA ARG A 202 -6.73 -25.68 -5.69
C ARG A 202 -5.38 -25.77 -5.01
N LYS A 203 -4.32 -25.22 -5.65
CA LYS A 203 -2.95 -25.26 -5.14
C LYS A 203 -2.16 -24.08 -5.72
N VAL A 204 -1.34 -23.47 -4.88
CA VAL A 204 -0.29 -22.52 -5.29
C VAL A 204 1.05 -23.27 -5.25
N ASP A 205 1.82 -23.18 -6.31
CA ASP A 205 3.18 -23.73 -6.37
C ASP A 205 4.16 -22.74 -5.72
N HIS A 206 4.18 -22.73 -4.40
CA HIS A 206 5.00 -21.82 -3.61
C HIS A 206 6.51 -22.10 -3.78
N GLU A 207 6.91 -23.33 -4.05
CA GLU A 207 8.32 -23.68 -4.27
C GLU A 207 8.84 -23.07 -5.58
N ALA A 208 8.05 -23.16 -6.67
CA ALA A 208 8.42 -22.54 -7.92
C ALA A 208 8.49 -21.01 -7.78
N ILE A 209 7.53 -20.38 -7.08
CA ILE A 209 7.55 -18.93 -6.78
C ILE A 209 8.80 -18.58 -5.98
N GLN A 210 9.08 -19.29 -4.89
CA GLN A 210 10.24 -19.01 -4.04
C GLN A 210 11.57 -19.15 -4.78
N ASN A 211 11.70 -20.15 -5.66
CA ASN A 211 12.89 -20.33 -6.49
C ASN A 211 13.14 -19.10 -7.39
N LYS A 212 12.09 -18.50 -7.95
CA LYS A 212 12.21 -17.28 -8.74
C LYS A 212 12.58 -16.05 -7.89
N LEU A 213 11.97 -15.90 -6.72
CA LEU A 213 12.30 -14.84 -5.77
C LEU A 213 13.76 -14.92 -5.30
N ASN A 214 14.27 -16.14 -5.06
CA ASN A 214 15.68 -16.38 -4.69
C ASN A 214 16.66 -16.02 -5.84
N GLN A 215 16.22 -16.12 -7.09
CA GLN A 215 16.97 -15.66 -8.27
C GLN A 215 16.88 -14.13 -8.46
N LYS A 216 16.27 -13.45 -7.49
CA LYS A 216 16.05 -12.00 -7.52
C LYS A 216 15.10 -11.54 -8.64
N GLU A 217 14.22 -12.38 -9.11
CA GLU A 217 13.19 -12.04 -10.08
C GLU A 217 11.92 -11.53 -9.38
N ILE A 218 11.19 -10.63 -10.04
CA ILE A 218 9.81 -10.31 -9.64
C ILE A 218 8.92 -11.40 -10.22
N VAL A 219 8.07 -11.99 -9.40
CA VAL A 219 7.09 -12.98 -9.87
C VAL A 219 5.79 -12.29 -10.20
N LEU A 220 5.35 -12.39 -11.47
CA LEU A 220 4.09 -11.82 -11.95
C LEU A 220 3.05 -12.91 -12.13
N ILE A 221 1.94 -12.80 -11.43
CA ILE A 221 0.85 -13.79 -11.43
C ILE A 221 -0.42 -13.18 -12.01
N SER A 222 -0.90 -13.79 -13.08
CA SER A 222 -2.20 -13.45 -13.69
C SER A 222 -3.35 -14.16 -12.96
N PRO A 223 -4.59 -13.62 -12.96
CA PRO A 223 -5.76 -14.27 -12.39
C PRO A 223 -6.27 -15.40 -13.30
N LEU A 224 -5.38 -16.29 -13.71
CA LEU A 224 -5.65 -17.51 -14.46
C LEU A 224 -5.10 -18.72 -13.71
N GLY A 225 -5.87 -19.79 -13.70
CA GLY A 225 -5.41 -21.07 -13.15
C GLY A 225 -5.60 -22.19 -14.14
N PHE A 226 -4.84 -23.26 -13.96
CA PHE A 226 -4.80 -24.39 -14.89
C PHE A 226 -5.25 -25.67 -14.20
N SER A 227 -6.10 -26.46 -14.86
CA SER A 227 -6.40 -27.80 -14.38
C SER A 227 -5.31 -28.80 -14.79
N PRO A 228 -5.19 -29.95 -14.10
CA PRO A 228 -4.25 -31.01 -14.51
C PRO A 228 -4.50 -31.59 -15.91
N ILE A 229 -5.68 -31.38 -16.47
CA ILE A 229 -6.06 -31.84 -17.83
C ILE A 229 -5.95 -30.72 -18.88
N GLY A 230 -5.44 -29.53 -18.50
CA GLY A 230 -5.16 -28.46 -19.45
C GLY A 230 -6.24 -27.39 -19.59
N ASP A 231 -7.34 -27.46 -18.82
CA ASP A 231 -8.35 -26.38 -18.85
C ASP A 231 -7.79 -25.11 -18.18
N VAL A 232 -8.25 -23.97 -18.68
CA VAL A 232 -7.94 -22.65 -18.14
C VAL A 232 -9.16 -22.09 -17.42
N PHE A 233 -8.95 -21.56 -16.22
CA PHE A 233 -10.00 -20.96 -15.40
C PHE A 233 -9.70 -19.50 -15.11
N ASN A 234 -10.75 -18.68 -15.21
CA ASN A 234 -10.75 -17.28 -14.77
C ASN A 234 -10.90 -17.22 -13.24
N LEU A 235 -9.97 -16.55 -12.56
CA LEU A 235 -9.89 -16.46 -11.11
C LEU A 235 -10.14 -15.02 -10.63
N SER A 236 -10.60 -14.86 -9.38
CA SER A 236 -10.60 -13.56 -8.70
C SER A 236 -9.17 -13.18 -8.30
N TYR A 237 -8.69 -11.99 -8.71
CA TYR A 237 -7.34 -11.55 -8.38
C TYR A 237 -7.19 -11.31 -6.86
N GLU A 238 -8.25 -10.90 -6.17
CA GLU A 238 -8.27 -10.69 -4.73
C GLU A 238 -7.98 -12.00 -3.99
N GLN A 239 -8.65 -13.09 -4.41
CA GLN A 239 -8.42 -14.42 -3.87
C GLN A 239 -7.05 -14.97 -4.26
N VAL A 240 -6.59 -14.71 -5.51
CA VAL A 240 -5.25 -15.08 -5.95
C VAL A 240 -4.20 -14.42 -5.06
N ALA A 241 -4.30 -13.12 -4.83
CA ALA A 241 -3.35 -12.38 -4.01
C ALA A 241 -3.32 -12.90 -2.55
N SER A 242 -4.50 -13.12 -1.96
CA SER A 242 -4.64 -13.69 -0.61
C SER A 242 -4.00 -15.07 -0.48
N GLN A 243 -4.32 -15.99 -1.40
CA GLN A 243 -3.81 -17.36 -1.34
C GLN A 243 -2.33 -17.47 -1.68
N VAL A 244 -1.85 -16.65 -2.62
CA VAL A 244 -0.42 -16.56 -2.94
C VAL A 244 0.35 -16.00 -1.75
N ALA A 245 -0.11 -14.90 -1.14
CA ALA A 245 0.53 -14.32 0.04
C ALA A 245 0.63 -15.33 1.19
N SER A 246 -0.44 -16.09 1.43
CA SER A 246 -0.45 -17.15 2.44
C SER A 246 0.53 -18.28 2.10
N ALA A 247 0.55 -18.74 0.84
CA ALA A 247 1.40 -19.84 0.40
C ALA A 247 2.89 -19.53 0.47
N VAL A 248 3.30 -18.29 0.10
CA VAL A 248 4.70 -17.84 0.17
C VAL A 248 5.08 -17.28 1.55
N LYS A 249 4.15 -17.29 2.52
CA LYS A 249 4.30 -16.70 3.86
C LYS A 249 4.77 -15.24 3.78
N ALA A 250 4.07 -14.47 2.96
CA ALA A 250 4.40 -13.06 2.76
C ALA A 250 4.33 -12.29 4.08
N GLN A 251 5.31 -11.41 4.29
CA GLN A 251 5.27 -10.51 5.44
C GLN A 251 4.21 -9.44 5.25
N LYS A 252 4.02 -8.99 4.01
CA LYS A 252 3.02 -7.98 3.68
C LYS A 252 2.24 -8.38 2.43
N LEU A 253 0.92 -8.14 2.47
CA LEU A 253 0.04 -8.15 1.31
C LEU A 253 -0.51 -6.73 1.15
N ILE A 254 -0.31 -6.13 -0.02
CA ILE A 254 -0.72 -4.76 -0.30
C ILE A 254 -1.79 -4.78 -1.38
N TYR A 255 -2.96 -4.19 -1.10
CA TYR A 255 -4.03 -3.96 -2.06
C TYR A 255 -4.17 -2.47 -2.35
N TYR A 256 -4.33 -2.12 -3.61
CA TYR A 256 -4.72 -0.79 -4.04
C TYR A 256 -6.25 -0.68 -4.10
N VAL A 257 -6.81 0.24 -3.31
CA VAL A 257 -8.25 0.51 -3.19
C VAL A 257 -8.61 1.90 -3.73
N ASN A 258 -9.92 2.19 -3.83
CA ASN A 258 -10.39 3.46 -4.40
C ASN A 258 -10.33 4.64 -3.43
N ALA A 259 -10.48 4.38 -2.13
CA ALA A 259 -10.43 5.38 -1.07
C ALA A 259 -9.06 5.38 -0.37
N ASP A 260 -8.85 6.26 0.59
CA ASP A 260 -7.61 6.31 1.39
C ASP A 260 -7.36 5.06 2.24
N GLY A 261 -8.27 4.11 2.20
CA GLY A 261 -8.27 2.84 2.93
C GLY A 261 -9.70 2.36 3.10
N ILE A 262 -9.98 1.61 4.17
CA ILE A 262 -11.34 1.18 4.54
C ILE A 262 -11.99 2.28 5.35
N LEU A 263 -13.20 2.65 4.96
CA LEU A 263 -14.00 3.65 5.64
C LEU A 263 -15.02 2.98 6.58
N ASN A 264 -15.30 3.63 7.70
CA ASN A 264 -16.40 3.22 8.57
C ASN A 264 -17.76 3.67 7.99
N LEU A 265 -18.85 3.32 8.68
CA LEU A 265 -20.23 3.68 8.26
C LEU A 265 -20.49 5.20 8.18
N ARG A 266 -19.59 6.03 8.75
CA ARG A 266 -19.66 7.50 8.70
C ARG A 266 -18.79 8.09 7.60
N GLY A 267 -18.06 7.26 6.83
CA GLY A 267 -17.12 7.70 5.80
C GLY A 267 -15.76 8.15 6.33
N GLU A 268 -15.42 7.84 7.57
CA GLU A 268 -14.12 8.15 8.17
C GLU A 268 -13.15 6.99 7.95
N LEU A 269 -11.88 7.30 7.68
CA LEU A 269 -10.82 6.29 7.53
C LEU A 269 -10.63 5.48 8.81
N ILE A 270 -10.53 4.18 8.66
CA ILE A 270 -10.10 3.27 9.72
C ILE A 270 -8.63 2.95 9.50
N PRO A 271 -7.68 3.55 10.23
CA PRO A 271 -6.25 3.33 9.98
C PRO A 271 -5.79 1.93 10.38
N GLU A 272 -6.46 1.32 11.37
CA GLU A 272 -6.12 0.00 11.89
C GLU A 272 -7.36 -0.87 12.08
N LEU A 273 -7.34 -2.07 11.48
CA LEU A 273 -8.34 -3.10 11.64
C LEU A 273 -7.69 -4.36 12.23
N THR A 274 -8.19 -4.82 13.38
CA THR A 274 -7.90 -6.18 13.84
C THR A 274 -8.83 -7.18 13.14
N THR A 275 -8.48 -8.47 13.18
CA THR A 275 -9.33 -9.54 12.68
C THR A 275 -10.77 -9.43 13.18
N GLU A 276 -10.95 -9.22 14.49
CA GLU A 276 -12.26 -9.08 15.12
C GLU A 276 -13.05 -7.87 14.60
N LYS A 277 -12.40 -6.70 14.50
CA LYS A 277 -13.03 -5.48 13.95
C LYS A 277 -13.41 -5.66 12.49
N ALA A 278 -12.57 -6.35 11.68
CA ALA A 278 -12.84 -6.64 10.28
C ALA A 278 -14.03 -7.60 10.11
N GLU A 279 -14.12 -8.66 10.91
CA GLU A 279 -15.26 -9.58 10.92
C GLU A 279 -16.57 -8.86 11.28
N ASN A 280 -16.55 -8.03 12.32
CA ASN A 280 -17.69 -7.21 12.72
C ASN A 280 -18.13 -6.25 11.62
N LEU A 281 -17.17 -5.57 10.96
CA LEU A 281 -17.47 -4.65 9.86
C LEU A 281 -18.09 -5.37 8.67
N ILE A 282 -17.53 -6.52 8.26
CA ILE A 282 -18.08 -7.36 7.20
C ILE A 282 -19.51 -7.78 7.55
N GLY A 283 -19.76 -8.27 8.77
CA GLY A 283 -21.09 -8.66 9.24
C GLY A 283 -22.10 -7.51 9.20
N GLN A 284 -21.69 -6.30 9.59
CA GLN A 284 -22.55 -5.10 9.51
C GLN A 284 -22.88 -4.71 8.07
N ILE A 285 -21.91 -4.81 7.14
CA ILE A 285 -22.13 -4.53 5.72
C ILE A 285 -23.09 -5.57 5.12
N GLU A 286 -22.92 -6.84 5.42
CA GLU A 286 -23.79 -7.92 4.93
C GLU A 286 -25.22 -7.84 5.50
N ALA A 287 -25.37 -7.36 6.72
CA ALA A 287 -26.69 -7.24 7.39
C ALA A 287 -27.47 -5.97 6.98
N SER A 288 -26.78 -4.87 6.68
CA SER A 288 -27.41 -3.57 6.47
C SER A 288 -27.93 -3.32 5.06
N THR A 289 -27.35 -3.96 4.04
CA THR A 289 -27.74 -3.81 2.62
C THR A 289 -27.14 -4.94 1.79
N THR A 290 -27.67 -5.18 0.58
CA THR A 290 -26.85 -5.88 -0.42
C THR A 290 -25.53 -5.08 -0.57
N PRO A 291 -24.36 -5.72 -0.56
CA PRO A 291 -23.05 -5.04 -0.66
C PRO A 291 -22.92 -4.09 -1.86
N GLN A 292 -23.82 -4.23 -2.84
CA GLN A 292 -23.92 -3.36 -4.02
C GLN A 292 -24.47 -1.96 -3.74
N ASN A 293 -25.13 -1.73 -2.61
CA ASN A 293 -25.79 -0.48 -2.25
C ASN A 293 -25.22 0.17 -0.97
N ALA A 294 -24.10 -0.33 -0.44
CA ALA A 294 -23.42 0.27 0.69
C ALA A 294 -22.74 1.58 0.22
N PRO A 295 -23.16 2.76 0.69
CA PRO A 295 -22.70 4.06 0.15
C PRO A 295 -21.24 4.38 0.51
N PHE A 296 -20.61 3.61 1.37
CA PHE A 296 -19.29 3.88 1.96
C PHE A 296 -18.19 2.87 1.56
N ILE A 297 -18.52 1.79 0.85
CA ILE A 297 -17.53 0.82 0.37
C ILE A 297 -17.92 0.32 -1.02
N SER A 298 -16.99 0.32 -1.96
CA SER A 298 -17.22 -0.31 -3.26
C SER A 298 -17.29 -1.83 -3.11
N TYR A 299 -17.99 -2.50 -4.02
CA TYR A 299 -18.05 -3.96 -4.01
C TYR A 299 -16.65 -4.60 -4.18
N SER A 300 -15.78 -3.97 -4.97
CA SER A 300 -14.39 -4.39 -5.14
C SER A 300 -13.64 -4.33 -3.81
N ASP A 301 -13.72 -3.20 -3.11
CA ASP A 301 -13.03 -3.00 -1.83
C ASP A 301 -13.59 -3.93 -0.74
N PHE A 302 -14.89 -4.23 -0.79
CA PHE A 302 -15.51 -5.22 0.10
C PHE A 302 -14.93 -6.64 -0.14
N ASN A 303 -14.76 -7.07 -1.40
CA ASN A 303 -14.13 -8.35 -1.71
C ASN A 303 -12.67 -8.39 -1.30
N ILE A 304 -11.96 -7.26 -1.45
CA ILE A 304 -10.60 -7.11 -0.96
C ILE A 304 -10.57 -7.28 0.57
N LEU A 305 -11.48 -6.64 1.30
CA LEU A 305 -11.56 -6.78 2.77
C LEU A 305 -11.81 -8.24 3.19
N LYS A 306 -12.72 -8.95 2.51
CA LYS A 306 -12.97 -10.38 2.77
C LYS A 306 -11.76 -11.25 2.47
N SER A 307 -11.08 -11.01 1.35
CA SER A 307 -9.87 -11.74 0.97
C SER A 307 -8.71 -11.43 1.92
N SER A 308 -8.64 -10.20 2.42
CA SER A 308 -7.68 -9.77 3.43
C SER A 308 -7.87 -10.51 4.74
N LEU A 309 -9.11 -10.61 5.21
CA LEU A 309 -9.43 -11.37 6.42
C LEU A 309 -8.98 -12.85 6.30
N GLN A 310 -9.25 -13.48 5.15
CA GLN A 310 -8.77 -14.84 4.89
C GLN A 310 -7.24 -14.95 4.91
N ALA A 311 -6.53 -13.96 4.38
CA ALA A 311 -5.07 -13.97 4.35
C ALA A 311 -4.46 -13.86 5.76
N ILE A 312 -5.00 -13.00 6.63
CA ILE A 312 -4.57 -12.90 8.04
C ILE A 312 -4.82 -14.22 8.79
N GLN A 313 -6.02 -14.80 8.63
CA GLN A 313 -6.34 -16.10 9.22
C GLN A 313 -5.38 -17.21 8.75
N ASN A 314 -4.83 -17.08 7.54
CA ASN A 314 -3.79 -17.96 6.99
C ASN A 314 -2.35 -17.45 7.22
N LYS A 315 -2.15 -16.62 8.24
CA LYS A 315 -0.83 -16.23 8.78
C LYS A 315 0.00 -15.28 7.89
N VAL A 316 -0.62 -14.48 7.04
CA VAL A 316 0.02 -13.28 6.51
C VAL A 316 0.14 -12.26 7.66
N GLU A 317 1.32 -11.68 7.88
CA GLU A 317 1.55 -10.84 9.08
C GLU A 317 0.72 -9.55 9.06
N LYS A 318 0.73 -8.83 7.93
CA LYS A 318 0.05 -7.54 7.77
C LYS A 318 -0.50 -7.40 6.37
N ILE A 319 -1.68 -6.81 6.28
CA ILE A 319 -2.29 -6.45 5.01
C ILE A 319 -2.53 -4.96 4.98
N HIS A 320 -2.12 -4.31 3.90
CA HIS A 320 -2.24 -2.89 3.70
C HIS A 320 -3.22 -2.61 2.57
N LEU A 321 -4.16 -1.71 2.82
CA LEU A 321 -5.13 -1.23 1.83
C LEU A 321 -4.88 0.26 1.62
N ILE A 322 -4.32 0.61 0.45
CA ILE A 322 -3.82 1.95 0.15
C ILE A 322 -4.51 2.55 -1.06
N ASN A 323 -4.59 3.88 -1.09
CA ASN A 323 -5.26 4.61 -2.18
C ASN A 323 -4.44 4.50 -3.48
N ARG A 324 -5.08 3.99 -4.55
CA ARG A 324 -4.46 3.89 -5.88
C ARG A 324 -4.28 5.24 -6.58
N HIS A 325 -5.05 6.27 -6.20
CA HIS A 325 -5.01 7.60 -6.80
C HIS A 325 -3.93 8.50 -6.17
N LYS A 326 -3.36 8.09 -5.02
CA LYS A 326 -2.32 8.85 -4.32
C LYS A 326 -0.94 8.37 -4.77
N ASN A 327 -0.21 9.24 -5.47
CA ASN A 327 1.17 8.95 -5.88
C ASN A 327 2.07 8.77 -4.65
N GLY A 328 2.89 7.70 -4.64
CA GLY A 328 3.79 7.38 -3.54
C GLY A 328 3.12 6.77 -2.30
N SER A 329 1.81 6.44 -2.36
CA SER A 329 1.08 5.82 -1.24
C SER A 329 1.75 4.53 -0.74
N LEU A 330 2.36 3.75 -1.63
CA LEU A 330 3.09 2.53 -1.29
C LEU A 330 4.32 2.83 -0.42
N ILE A 331 5.08 3.84 -0.79
CA ILE A 331 6.30 4.20 -0.06
C ILE A 331 5.93 4.85 1.29
N GLU A 332 4.94 5.74 1.30
CA GLU A 332 4.45 6.37 2.52
C GLU A 332 3.93 5.31 3.52
N GLU A 333 3.12 4.36 3.06
CA GLU A 333 2.59 3.29 3.90
C GLU A 333 3.68 2.39 4.51
N LEU A 334 4.72 2.08 3.73
CA LEU A 334 5.72 1.11 4.15
C LEU A 334 6.88 1.71 4.96
N PHE A 335 7.17 3.00 4.79
CA PHE A 335 8.39 3.62 5.32
C PHE A 335 8.14 4.80 6.26
N THR A 336 6.89 5.05 6.65
CA THR A 336 6.54 6.05 7.66
C THR A 336 5.78 5.41 8.84
N ASP A 337 5.79 6.09 9.97
CA ASP A 337 5.10 5.62 11.18
C ASP A 337 3.58 5.85 11.09
N GLU A 338 3.16 6.89 10.37
CA GLU A 338 1.77 7.27 10.20
C GLU A 338 1.03 6.38 9.20
N GLY A 339 1.77 5.85 8.19
CA GLY A 339 1.18 5.11 7.08
C GLY A 339 0.36 6.01 6.13
N ALA A 340 -0.33 5.40 5.17
CA ALA A 340 -1.12 6.11 4.15
C ALA A 340 -2.49 5.47 3.90
N GLY A 341 -2.85 4.42 4.64
CA GLY A 341 -4.03 3.62 4.36
C GLY A 341 -4.64 2.95 5.59
N THR A 342 -5.21 1.77 5.37
CA THR A 342 -5.68 0.88 6.43
C THR A 342 -4.73 -0.31 6.56
N VAL A 343 -4.24 -0.58 7.75
CA VAL A 343 -3.53 -1.82 8.05
C VAL A 343 -4.45 -2.82 8.73
N LEU A 344 -4.47 -4.07 8.23
CA LEU A 344 -5.18 -5.18 8.85
C LEU A 344 -4.16 -6.13 9.49
N THR A 345 -4.39 -6.50 10.76
CA THR A 345 -3.51 -7.34 11.57
C THR A 345 -4.30 -8.35 12.39
N GLU A 346 -3.65 -9.41 12.86
CA GLU A 346 -4.30 -10.39 13.75
C GLU A 346 -4.62 -9.78 15.12
N TYR A 347 -3.67 -8.98 15.66
CA TYR A 347 -3.77 -8.30 16.95
C TYR A 347 -3.51 -6.81 16.79
N PRO A 348 -3.90 -5.97 17.76
CA PRO A 348 -3.59 -4.55 17.73
C PRO A 348 -2.09 -4.29 17.56
N LEU A 349 -1.75 -3.25 16.79
CA LEU A 349 -0.37 -2.79 16.63
C LEU A 349 0.20 -2.23 17.93
N GLU A 350 -0.69 -1.71 18.78
CA GLU A 350 -0.37 -1.22 20.12
C GLU A 350 -0.39 -2.38 21.11
N THR A 351 0.77 -2.66 21.72
CA THR A 351 0.92 -3.73 22.71
C THR A 351 1.71 -3.26 23.91
N ILE A 352 1.34 -3.74 25.08
CA ILE A 352 2.09 -3.53 26.33
C ILE A 352 2.70 -4.87 26.74
N ARG A 353 4.00 -4.87 26.99
CA ARG A 353 4.74 -6.08 27.39
C ARG A 353 5.85 -5.75 28.38
N PRO A 354 6.34 -6.74 29.15
CA PRO A 354 7.57 -6.60 29.92
C PRO A 354 8.75 -6.21 29.00
N ALA A 355 9.60 -5.32 29.50
CA ALA A 355 10.78 -4.91 28.77
C ALA A 355 11.82 -6.03 28.67
N LYS A 356 12.62 -6.00 27.59
CA LYS A 356 13.73 -6.92 27.38
C LYS A 356 15.04 -6.14 27.41
N ILE A 357 16.16 -6.84 27.58
CA ILE A 357 17.52 -6.24 27.55
C ILE A 357 17.74 -5.48 26.24
N SER A 358 17.17 -5.95 25.11
CA SER A 358 17.24 -5.27 23.83
C SER A 358 16.57 -3.89 23.80
N ASP A 359 15.66 -3.63 24.73
CA ASP A 359 14.86 -2.40 24.78
C ASP A 359 15.56 -1.27 25.56
N ILE A 360 16.61 -1.58 26.31
CA ILE A 360 17.29 -0.62 27.23
C ILE A 360 17.66 0.67 26.51
N LYS A 361 18.27 0.59 25.32
CA LYS A 361 18.65 1.76 24.53
C LYS A 361 17.45 2.57 24.07
N LYS A 362 16.37 1.90 23.67
CA LYS A 362 15.12 2.57 23.24
C LYS A 362 14.43 3.24 24.43
N ILE A 363 14.39 2.58 25.60
CA ILE A 363 13.87 3.15 26.83
C ILE A 363 14.67 4.39 27.21
N PHE A 364 16.00 4.30 27.19
CA PHE A 364 16.87 5.43 27.50
C PHE A 364 16.61 6.62 26.55
N GLN A 365 16.58 6.37 25.24
CA GLN A 365 16.28 7.41 24.24
C GLN A 365 14.91 8.08 24.44
N LEU A 366 13.93 7.34 24.97
CA LEU A 366 12.60 7.87 25.24
C LEU A 366 12.57 8.76 26.48
N ILE A 367 13.32 8.40 27.54
CA ILE A 367 13.25 9.09 28.84
C ILE A 367 14.34 10.18 28.98
N GLU A 368 15.46 10.08 28.27
CA GLU A 368 16.58 11.03 28.37
C GLU A 368 16.17 12.49 28.14
N PRO A 369 15.40 12.84 27.09
CA PRO A 369 14.95 14.21 26.87
C PRO A 369 14.10 14.73 28.04
N LEU A 370 13.23 13.88 28.57
CA LEU A 370 12.34 14.21 29.70
C LEU A 370 13.14 14.39 31.02
N GLY A 371 14.26 13.69 31.17
CA GLY A 371 15.21 13.89 32.27
C GLY A 371 15.92 15.23 32.15
N GLN A 372 16.44 15.58 30.95
CA GLN A 372 17.11 16.86 30.68
C GLN A 372 16.17 18.05 30.89
N ASP A 373 14.88 17.90 30.56
CA ASP A 373 13.85 18.91 30.79
C ASP A 373 13.37 18.97 32.25
N GLY A 374 13.89 18.10 33.12
CA GLY A 374 13.52 18.05 34.55
C GLY A 374 12.11 17.50 34.81
N VAL A 375 11.48 16.88 33.83
CA VAL A 375 10.16 16.22 33.94
C VAL A 375 10.28 14.87 34.66
N LEU A 376 11.38 14.14 34.39
CA LEU A 376 11.70 12.85 35.02
C LEU A 376 13.05 12.93 35.74
N VAL A 377 13.24 12.01 36.68
CA VAL A 377 14.56 11.81 37.28
C VAL A 377 15.49 11.18 36.25
N GLU A 378 16.65 11.78 36.03
CA GLU A 378 17.67 11.23 35.14
C GLU A 378 18.07 9.82 35.57
N ARG A 379 18.11 8.90 34.64
CA ARG A 379 18.51 7.51 34.85
C ARG A 379 19.60 7.11 33.88
N ALA A 380 20.71 6.59 34.39
CA ALA A 380 21.79 6.07 33.57
C ALA A 380 21.39 4.71 32.94
N LEU A 381 21.94 4.41 31.77
CA LEU A 381 21.72 3.12 31.07
C LEU A 381 21.96 1.91 31.99
N VAL A 382 23.01 1.95 32.80
CA VAL A 382 23.35 0.87 33.77
C VAL A 382 22.26 0.68 34.82
N GLN A 383 21.59 1.75 35.22
CA GLN A 383 20.48 1.65 36.18
C GLN A 383 19.25 1.01 35.54
N ILE A 384 18.92 1.42 34.29
CA ILE A 384 17.82 0.81 33.53
C ILE A 384 18.09 -0.70 33.32
N GLU A 385 19.34 -1.07 33.01
CA GLU A 385 19.74 -2.47 32.84
C GLU A 385 19.56 -3.30 34.12
N LYS A 386 19.91 -2.76 35.27
CA LYS A 386 19.73 -3.46 36.57
C LYS A 386 18.27 -3.62 36.94
N GLU A 387 17.43 -2.69 36.53
CA GLU A 387 16.02 -2.60 36.91
C GLU A 387 15.08 -3.04 35.79
N ILE A 388 15.59 -3.65 34.70
CA ILE A 388 14.84 -3.92 33.47
C ILE A 388 13.59 -4.76 33.71
N ASP A 389 13.62 -5.66 34.68
CA ASP A 389 12.48 -6.53 35.04
C ASP A 389 11.30 -5.77 35.64
N HIS A 390 11.50 -4.54 36.10
CA HIS A 390 10.46 -3.65 36.60
C HIS A 390 9.81 -2.82 35.48
N TYR A 391 10.40 -2.82 34.26
CA TYR A 391 9.91 -2.02 33.17
C TYR A 391 8.90 -2.76 32.30
N PHE A 392 7.84 -2.06 31.97
CA PHE A 392 6.91 -2.40 30.90
C PHE A 392 7.04 -1.38 29.78
N VAL A 393 6.98 -1.85 28.56
CA VAL A 393 7.07 -1.02 27.36
C VAL A 393 5.77 -1.09 26.57
N MET A 394 5.39 0.05 26.01
CA MET A 394 4.31 0.19 25.08
C MET A 394 4.90 0.31 23.68
N GLU A 395 4.59 -0.63 22.83
CA GLU A 395 5.02 -0.66 21.43
C GLU A 395 3.85 -0.33 20.52
N TYR A 396 4.11 0.45 19.49
CA TYR A 396 3.23 0.61 18.33
C TYR A 396 3.98 0.11 17.11
N ASP A 397 3.52 -0.99 16.55
CA ASP A 397 4.24 -1.75 15.53
C ASP A 397 5.67 -2.14 16.00
N ILE A 398 6.69 -1.50 15.44
CA ILE A 398 8.12 -1.73 15.79
C ILE A 398 8.69 -0.64 16.70
N ASN A 399 7.92 0.39 16.96
CA ASN A 399 8.36 1.55 17.72
C ASN A 399 7.98 1.42 19.18
N LEU A 400 8.94 1.67 20.05
CA LEU A 400 8.68 1.84 21.47
C LEU A 400 8.20 3.27 21.67
N ILE A 401 6.94 3.44 22.07
CA ILE A 401 6.26 4.74 22.22
C ILE A 401 6.06 5.14 23.68
N GLY A 402 6.20 4.21 24.61
CA GLY A 402 6.06 4.47 26.03
C GLY A 402 6.79 3.45 26.88
N CYS A 403 7.09 3.83 28.12
CA CYS A 403 7.56 2.90 29.13
C CYS A 403 7.08 3.33 30.51
N VAL A 404 6.93 2.36 31.41
CA VAL A 404 6.64 2.56 32.81
C VAL A 404 7.46 1.58 33.64
N ALA A 405 7.98 2.04 34.77
CA ALA A 405 8.63 1.18 35.75
C ALA A 405 7.71 1.01 36.96
N LEU A 406 7.43 -0.22 37.35
CA LEU A 406 6.62 -0.58 38.53
C LEU A 406 7.54 -1.15 39.58
N TYR A 407 7.56 -0.52 40.75
CA TYR A 407 8.27 -0.98 41.94
C TYR A 407 7.25 -1.37 43.00
N GLU A 408 7.51 -2.48 43.67
CA GLU A 408 6.74 -2.89 44.85
C GLU A 408 7.07 -2.05 46.09
#